data_6cd099771167d9a6ee113d4c62461e75
#
_entry.id   6cd099771167d9a6ee113d4c62461e75
#
_cell.length_a   1.000
_cell.length_b   1.000
_cell.length_c   1.000
_cell.angle_alpha   90.00
_cell.angle_beta   90.00
_cell.angle_gamma   90.00
#
_symmetry.space_group_name_H-M   'P 1'
#
loop_
_entity.id
_entity.type
_entity.pdbx_description
1 polymer ?
#
loop_
_entity_poly.entity_id
_entity_poly.type
_entity_poly.pdbx_seq_one_letter_code
_entity_poly.pdbx_strand_id
1 'polypeptide(L)'
;LSLSLEVDFVLETINQLYSKHKHNIHTDALIHSDQGVHYTSVRFIDLLKSLEIRQSMSRRGNCWDNAPQESFFGHMKDEIGRYIENACSYEELKEIIDSYMVYYNNDRYQYNLAKLSPNEYFEYYMTGEYPLNHITKEPDEDKEKFRQVRNNLDRNSTLEKLVTILQRIIHFKQSIR
;
A
#
# COMPACT_ATOMS: atom_id res chain seq x y z
N LEU A 1 -0.25 4.69 9.27
CA LEU A 1 -1.49 5.35 9.69
C LEU A 1 -1.21 6.45 10.70
N SER A 2 -1.98 7.53 10.67
CA SER A 2 -1.89 8.62 11.64
C SER A 2 -3.30 9.13 11.98
N LEU A 3 -3.49 9.53 13.21
CA LEU A 3 -4.69 10.23 13.68
C LEU A 3 -4.59 11.74 13.42
N SER A 4 -3.40 12.26 13.08
CA SER A 4 -3.17 13.65 12.71
C SER A 4 -3.14 13.81 11.19
N LEU A 5 -3.69 14.92 10.71
CA LEU A 5 -3.61 15.34 9.30
C LEU A 5 -2.51 16.39 9.07
N GLU A 6 -1.65 16.63 10.05
CA GLU A 6 -0.55 17.56 9.92
C GLU A 6 0.58 16.97 9.05
N VAL A 7 1.46 17.83 8.56
CA VAL A 7 2.58 17.42 7.70
C VAL A 7 3.54 16.44 8.40
N ASP A 8 3.57 16.45 9.72
CA ASP A 8 4.50 15.64 10.52
C ASP A 8 4.41 14.14 10.26
N PHE A 9 3.21 13.58 10.05
CA PHE A 9 3.08 12.16 9.73
C PHE A 9 3.69 11.78 8.38
N VAL A 10 3.66 12.70 7.41
CA VAL A 10 4.29 12.48 6.10
C VAL A 10 5.80 12.56 6.22
N LEU A 11 6.31 13.54 6.99
CA LEU A 11 7.75 13.66 7.27
C LEU A 11 8.28 12.42 7.99
N GLU A 12 7.54 11.92 8.99
CA GLU A 12 7.90 10.70 9.71
C GLU A 12 7.93 9.49 8.79
N THR A 13 6.98 9.36 7.85
CA THR A 13 6.98 8.29 6.86
C THR A 13 8.25 8.30 6.00
N ILE A 14 8.69 9.47 5.55
CA ILE A 14 9.93 9.62 4.78
C ILE A 14 11.16 9.28 5.63
N ASN A 15 11.20 9.74 6.87
CA ASN A 15 12.31 9.44 7.79
C ASN A 15 12.40 7.92 8.06
N GLN A 16 11.28 7.25 8.26
CA GLN A 16 11.24 5.80 8.44
C GLN A 16 11.70 5.05 7.18
N LEU A 17 11.23 5.47 6.00
CA LEU A 17 11.68 4.91 4.73
C LEU A 17 13.20 5.05 4.59
N TYR A 18 13.72 6.24 4.80
CA TYR A 18 15.14 6.51 4.66
C TYR A 18 15.97 5.72 5.70
N SER A 19 15.57 5.73 6.98
CA SER A 19 16.29 5.02 8.04
C SER A 19 16.39 3.51 7.78
N LYS A 20 15.35 2.91 7.22
CA LYS A 20 15.32 1.47 6.93
C LYS A 20 16.05 1.08 5.66
N HIS A 21 16.04 1.94 4.65
CA HIS A 21 16.43 1.56 3.28
C HIS A 21 17.54 2.42 2.68
N LYS A 22 18.14 3.36 3.42
CA LYS A 22 19.16 4.31 2.90
C LYS A 22 20.29 3.66 2.10
N HIS A 23 20.69 2.45 2.47
CA HIS A 23 21.76 1.72 1.77
C HIS A 23 21.32 1.12 0.43
N ASN A 24 20.02 1.01 0.20
CA ASN A 24 19.41 0.45 -1.01
C ASN A 24 18.75 1.52 -1.88
N ILE A 25 18.68 2.77 -1.43
CA ILE A 25 18.10 3.87 -2.20
C ILE A 25 19.11 4.25 -3.30
N HIS A 26 18.66 4.11 -4.55
CA HIS A 26 19.48 4.52 -5.69
C HIS A 26 19.66 6.05 -5.70
N THR A 27 20.80 6.55 -6.20
CA THR A 27 21.09 8.00 -6.30
C THR A 27 20.07 8.76 -7.16
N ASP A 28 19.43 8.09 -8.10
CA ASP A 28 18.37 8.64 -8.94
C ASP A 28 16.95 8.43 -8.38
N ALA A 29 16.83 7.93 -7.16
CA ALA A 29 15.53 7.74 -6.54
C ALA A 29 14.75 9.05 -6.47
N LEU A 30 13.43 8.94 -6.66
CA LEU A 30 12.52 10.06 -6.54
C LEU A 30 11.26 9.65 -5.79
N ILE A 31 10.65 10.59 -5.10
CA ILE A 31 9.32 10.45 -4.53
C ILE A 31 8.35 11.19 -5.42
N HIS A 32 7.36 10.45 -5.96
CA HIS A 32 6.28 11.02 -6.75
C HIS A 32 5.03 11.21 -5.87
N SER A 33 4.39 12.36 -5.99
CA SER A 33 3.17 12.69 -5.26
C SER A 33 2.21 13.52 -6.10
N ASP A 34 0.98 13.68 -5.63
CA ASP A 34 0.12 14.75 -6.10
C ASP A 34 0.59 16.12 -5.57
N GLN A 35 -0.17 17.19 -5.90
CA GLN A 35 0.08 18.54 -5.40
C GLN A 35 -0.64 18.81 -4.06
N GLY A 36 -0.85 17.79 -3.22
CA GLY A 36 -1.45 17.95 -1.91
C GLY A 36 -0.61 18.88 -1.00
N VAL A 37 -1.28 19.55 -0.07
CA VAL A 37 -0.67 20.58 0.81
C VAL A 37 0.52 20.05 1.61
N HIS A 38 0.53 18.78 1.96
CA HIS A 38 1.63 18.15 2.70
C HIS A 38 2.90 18.06 1.84
N TYR A 39 2.74 17.66 0.57
CA TYR A 39 3.85 17.43 -0.36
C TYR A 39 4.40 18.72 -0.98
N THR A 40 3.60 19.81 -0.96
CA THR A 40 4.02 21.16 -1.38
C THR A 40 4.56 21.99 -0.23
N SER A 41 4.52 21.49 1.00
CA SER A 41 5.04 22.22 2.16
C SER A 41 6.56 22.39 2.09
N VAL A 42 7.05 23.53 2.56
CA VAL A 42 8.49 23.82 2.62
C VAL A 42 9.21 22.74 3.45
N ARG A 43 8.63 22.31 4.56
CA ARG A 43 9.20 21.26 5.43
C ARG A 43 9.42 19.94 4.70
N PHE A 44 8.47 19.53 3.86
CA PHE A 44 8.61 18.30 3.07
C PHE A 44 9.69 18.43 1.99
N ILE A 45 9.70 19.56 1.28
CA ILE A 45 10.69 19.85 0.24
C ILE A 45 12.10 19.88 0.83
N ASP A 46 12.28 20.55 1.98
CA ASP A 46 13.58 20.66 2.64
C ASP A 46 14.04 19.31 3.20
N LEU A 47 13.13 18.49 3.73
CA LEU A 47 13.46 17.13 4.15
C LEU A 47 14.01 16.30 2.97
N LEU A 48 13.30 16.27 1.83
CA LEU A 48 13.77 15.51 0.66
C LEU A 48 15.13 16.00 0.17
N LYS A 49 15.35 17.31 0.13
CA LYS A 49 16.65 17.88 -0.22
C LYS A 49 17.75 17.44 0.75
N SER A 50 17.48 17.43 2.05
CA SER A 50 18.45 17.00 3.07
C SER A 50 18.82 15.52 2.96
N LEU A 51 17.93 14.72 2.41
CA LEU A 51 18.10 13.28 2.18
C LEU A 51 18.63 12.97 0.76
N GLU A 52 18.86 13.98 -0.06
CA GLU A 52 19.29 13.86 -1.47
C GLU A 52 18.29 13.05 -2.33
N ILE A 53 16.99 13.07 -1.96
CA ILE A 53 15.92 12.40 -2.70
C ILE A 53 15.22 13.44 -3.58
N ARG A 54 15.06 13.12 -4.87
CA ARG A 54 14.36 14.00 -5.81
C ARG A 54 12.85 13.93 -5.58
N GLN A 55 12.16 15.03 -5.84
CA GLN A 55 10.72 15.11 -5.82
C GLN A 55 10.16 15.23 -7.25
N SER A 56 9.11 14.47 -7.53
CA SER A 56 8.28 14.58 -8.72
C SER A 56 6.84 14.78 -8.31
N MET A 57 6.09 15.59 -9.03
CA MET A 57 4.68 15.85 -8.76
C MET A 57 3.83 15.65 -10.00
N SER A 58 2.64 15.09 -9.80
CA SER A 58 1.61 15.04 -10.83
C SER A 58 1.29 16.44 -11.33
N ARG A 59 1.03 16.58 -12.62
CA ARG A 59 0.54 17.84 -13.19
C ARG A 59 -0.85 18.15 -12.65
N ARG A 60 -1.13 19.42 -12.44
CA ARG A 60 -2.43 19.85 -11.90
C ARG A 60 -3.57 19.39 -12.82
N GLY A 61 -4.53 18.68 -12.25
CA GLY A 61 -5.71 18.19 -12.98
C GLY A 61 -5.43 17.00 -13.91
N ASN A 62 -4.25 16.38 -13.85
CA ASN A 62 -3.92 15.19 -14.63
C ASN A 62 -3.93 13.94 -13.75
N CYS A 63 -5.04 13.20 -13.76
CA CYS A 63 -5.20 11.95 -13.01
C CYS A 63 -4.27 10.82 -13.51
N TRP A 64 -3.84 10.85 -14.76
CA TRP A 64 -2.96 9.82 -15.32
C TRP A 64 -1.60 9.75 -14.62
N ASP A 65 -1.11 10.88 -14.15
CA ASP A 65 0.19 10.94 -13.48
C ASP A 65 0.17 10.23 -12.12
N ASN A 66 -1.01 10.04 -11.50
CA ASN A 66 -1.20 9.38 -10.20
C ASN A 66 -1.95 8.05 -10.29
N ALA A 67 -2.25 7.58 -11.50
CA ALA A 67 -3.06 6.40 -11.75
C ALA A 67 -2.59 5.11 -11.02
N PRO A 68 -1.28 4.81 -10.90
CA PRO A 68 -0.83 3.63 -10.18
C PRO A 68 -1.25 3.64 -8.70
N GLN A 69 -1.16 4.79 -8.04
CA GLN A 69 -1.55 4.93 -6.63
C GLN A 69 -3.06 4.90 -6.46
N GLU A 70 -3.81 5.53 -7.36
CA GLU A 70 -5.27 5.46 -7.36
C GLU A 70 -5.76 4.02 -7.58
N SER A 71 -5.13 3.29 -8.50
CA SER A 71 -5.41 1.88 -8.73
C SER A 71 -5.14 1.02 -7.49
N PHE A 72 -4.00 1.23 -6.83
CA PHE A 72 -3.69 0.53 -5.58
C PHE A 72 -4.77 0.76 -4.51
N PHE A 73 -5.14 2.01 -4.26
CA PHE A 73 -6.19 2.33 -3.29
C PHE A 73 -7.58 1.85 -3.72
N GLY A 74 -7.87 1.81 -5.03
CA GLY A 74 -9.08 1.21 -5.57
C GLY A 74 -9.16 -0.28 -5.21
N HIS A 75 -8.13 -1.06 -5.53
CA HIS A 75 -8.07 -2.47 -5.18
C HIS A 75 -8.17 -2.71 -3.66
N MET A 76 -7.45 -1.93 -2.86
CA MET A 76 -7.55 -2.04 -1.41
C MET A 76 -8.98 -1.80 -0.91
N LYS A 77 -9.67 -0.79 -1.43
CA LYS A 77 -11.07 -0.52 -1.08
C LYS A 77 -12.01 -1.65 -1.50
N ASP A 78 -11.82 -2.20 -2.69
CA ASP A 78 -12.67 -3.28 -3.21
C ASP A 78 -12.46 -4.57 -2.42
N GLU A 79 -11.23 -4.86 -2.01
CA GLU A 79 -10.85 -6.13 -1.38
C GLU A 79 -11.07 -6.12 0.14
N ILE A 80 -10.74 -5.03 0.82
CA ILE A 80 -10.86 -4.92 2.28
C ILE A 80 -11.75 -3.77 2.74
N GLY A 81 -12.44 -3.07 1.82
CA GLY A 81 -13.27 -1.92 2.16
C GLY A 81 -14.29 -2.23 3.24
N ARG A 82 -14.99 -3.38 3.19
CA ARG A 82 -15.94 -3.78 4.24
C ARG A 82 -15.31 -3.92 5.61
N TYR A 83 -14.12 -4.45 5.68
CA TYR A 83 -13.39 -4.63 6.93
C TYR A 83 -13.02 -3.28 7.55
N ILE A 84 -12.54 -2.37 6.69
CA ILE A 84 -12.18 -1.02 7.08
C ILE A 84 -13.37 -0.22 7.64
N GLU A 85 -14.59 -0.39 7.09
CA GLU A 85 -15.81 0.29 7.55
C GLU A 85 -16.30 -0.17 8.93
N ASN A 86 -15.96 -1.36 9.35
CA ASN A 86 -16.44 -1.96 10.60
C ASN A 86 -15.40 -1.93 11.73
N ALA A 87 -14.18 -1.43 11.54
CA ALA A 87 -13.17 -1.37 12.58
C ALA A 87 -13.63 -0.54 13.77
N CYS A 88 -13.55 -1.12 14.96
CA CYS A 88 -13.98 -0.48 16.20
C CYS A 88 -12.86 0.33 16.87
N SER A 89 -11.60 0.13 16.46
CA SER A 89 -10.44 0.81 17.02
C SER A 89 -9.38 1.13 15.99
N TYR A 90 -8.46 2.01 16.34
CA TYR A 90 -7.29 2.33 15.52
C TYR A 90 -6.35 1.13 15.38
N GLU A 91 -6.16 0.38 16.46
CA GLU A 91 -5.31 -0.81 16.50
C GLU A 91 -5.84 -1.88 15.54
N GLU A 92 -7.12 -2.13 15.58
CA GLU A 92 -7.80 -3.07 14.71
C GLU A 92 -7.68 -2.65 13.24
N LEU A 93 -7.93 -1.36 12.94
CA LEU A 93 -7.73 -0.80 11.60
C LEU A 93 -6.29 -1.00 11.12
N LYS A 94 -5.32 -0.76 12.00
CA LYS A 94 -3.92 -0.92 11.68
C LYS A 94 -3.58 -2.37 11.33
N GLU A 95 -4.04 -3.32 12.12
CA GLU A 95 -3.81 -4.76 11.88
C GLU A 95 -4.32 -5.22 10.53
N ILE A 96 -5.47 -4.71 10.09
CA ILE A 96 -6.03 -5.11 8.77
C ILE A 96 -5.25 -4.51 7.63
N ILE A 97 -4.90 -3.25 7.73
CA ILE A 97 -4.08 -2.64 6.68
C ILE A 97 -2.72 -3.32 6.63
N ASP A 98 -2.10 -3.59 7.78
CA ASP A 98 -0.81 -4.29 7.82
C ASP A 98 -0.94 -5.70 7.22
N SER A 99 -1.99 -6.44 7.56
CA SER A 99 -2.27 -7.78 7.00
C SER A 99 -2.54 -7.71 5.49
N TYR A 100 -3.29 -6.71 5.03
CA TYR A 100 -3.49 -6.49 3.61
C TYR A 100 -2.20 -6.19 2.88
N MET A 101 -1.31 -5.38 3.46
CA MET A 101 -0.01 -5.07 2.85
C MET A 101 0.88 -6.31 2.74
N VAL A 102 0.84 -7.20 3.73
CA VAL A 102 1.53 -8.50 3.67
C VAL A 102 0.96 -9.34 2.53
N TYR A 103 -0.35 -9.52 2.49
CA TYR A 103 -1.04 -10.24 1.41
C TYR A 103 -0.74 -9.63 0.03
N TYR A 104 -0.87 -8.30 -0.11
CA TYR A 104 -0.65 -7.60 -1.37
C TYR A 104 0.75 -7.84 -1.92
N ASN A 105 1.75 -7.81 -1.06
CA ASN A 105 3.15 -7.92 -1.47
C ASN A 105 3.60 -9.37 -1.73
N ASN A 106 3.04 -10.35 -1.00
CA ASN A 106 3.55 -11.73 -1.05
C ASN A 106 2.63 -12.71 -1.78
N ASP A 107 1.30 -12.46 -1.77
CA ASP A 107 0.34 -13.48 -2.20
C ASP A 107 -0.58 -12.99 -3.33
N ARG A 108 -0.80 -11.67 -3.43
CA ARG A 108 -1.71 -11.11 -4.43
C ARG A 108 -1.05 -11.07 -5.80
N TYR A 109 -1.39 -12.03 -6.66
CA TYR A 109 -0.90 -12.01 -8.04
C TYR A 109 -1.52 -10.87 -8.85
N GLN A 110 -0.74 -10.31 -9.77
CA GLN A 110 -1.15 -9.24 -10.66
C GLN A 110 -0.81 -9.58 -12.11
N TYR A 111 -1.79 -9.40 -13.01
CA TYR A 111 -1.58 -9.72 -14.43
C TYR A 111 -0.40 -8.94 -15.04
N ASN A 112 -0.26 -7.67 -14.67
CA ASN A 112 0.81 -6.79 -15.17
C ASN A 112 2.19 -7.15 -14.62
N LEU A 113 2.26 -7.94 -13.56
CA LEU A 113 3.48 -8.46 -12.96
C LEU A 113 3.71 -9.93 -13.34
N ALA A 114 3.47 -10.30 -14.59
CA ALA A 114 3.62 -11.67 -15.07
C ALA A 114 2.82 -12.71 -14.25
N LYS A 115 1.69 -12.33 -13.67
CA LYS A 115 0.86 -13.12 -12.75
C LYS A 115 1.57 -13.49 -11.43
N LEU A 116 2.50 -12.69 -11.00
CA LEU A 116 3.23 -12.83 -9.74
C LEU A 116 2.74 -11.78 -8.74
N SER A 117 3.01 -12.02 -7.46
CA SER A 117 2.93 -10.98 -6.44
C SER A 117 4.07 -9.97 -6.61
N PRO A 118 3.99 -8.76 -6.04
CA PRO A 118 5.06 -7.77 -6.13
C PRO A 118 6.44 -8.30 -5.70
N ASN A 119 6.53 -9.06 -4.62
CA ASN A 119 7.80 -9.60 -4.14
C ASN A 119 8.32 -10.72 -5.06
N GLU A 120 7.46 -11.62 -5.51
CA GLU A 120 7.85 -12.65 -6.50
C GLU A 120 8.29 -12.02 -7.81
N TYR A 121 7.61 -10.97 -8.28
CA TYR A 121 8.01 -10.26 -9.49
C TYR A 121 9.36 -9.56 -9.32
N PHE A 122 9.63 -8.98 -8.15
CA PHE A 122 10.92 -8.39 -7.85
C PHE A 122 12.04 -9.44 -7.89
N GLU A 123 11.84 -10.62 -7.29
CA GLU A 123 12.80 -11.72 -7.37
C GLU A 123 13.01 -12.19 -8.82
N TYR A 124 11.93 -12.36 -9.57
CA TYR A 124 12.01 -12.69 -10.99
C TYR A 124 12.80 -11.65 -11.78
N TYR A 125 12.56 -10.38 -11.53
CA TYR A 125 13.27 -9.28 -12.19
C TYR A 125 14.77 -9.31 -11.86
N MET A 126 15.15 -9.62 -10.64
CA MET A 126 16.53 -9.64 -10.17
C MET A 126 17.29 -10.88 -10.62
N THR A 127 16.65 -12.03 -10.69
CA THR A 127 17.29 -13.34 -10.97
C THR A 127 17.12 -13.79 -12.42
N GLY A 128 16.07 -13.34 -13.10
CA GLY A 128 15.64 -13.86 -14.40
C GLY A 128 14.94 -15.22 -14.32
N GLU A 129 14.76 -15.78 -13.10
CA GLU A 129 14.13 -17.08 -12.89
C GLU A 129 12.67 -16.90 -12.48
N TYR A 130 11.73 -17.42 -13.29
CA TYR A 130 10.31 -17.33 -12.97
C TYR A 130 9.95 -18.28 -11.81
N PRO A 131 9.50 -17.76 -10.66
CA PRO A 131 9.40 -18.56 -9.42
C PRO A 131 8.35 -19.68 -9.49
N LEU A 132 7.33 -19.55 -10.33
CA LEU A 132 6.26 -20.52 -10.47
C LEU A 132 6.58 -21.68 -11.45
N ASN A 133 7.76 -21.73 -12.05
CA ASN A 133 8.15 -22.84 -12.93
C ASN A 133 8.18 -24.20 -12.23
N HIS A 134 8.24 -24.22 -10.89
CA HIS A 134 8.22 -25.43 -10.09
C HIS A 134 6.80 -25.93 -9.76
N ILE A 135 5.77 -25.13 -9.98
CA ILE A 135 4.36 -25.44 -9.62
C ILE A 135 3.65 -26.27 -10.70
N THR A 136 4.28 -26.61 -11.80
CA THR A 136 3.67 -27.41 -12.87
C THR A 136 3.38 -28.88 -12.51
N LYS A 137 3.55 -29.27 -11.25
CA LYS A 137 3.31 -30.62 -10.80
C LYS A 137 2.56 -30.69 -9.47
N GLU A 138 1.44 -30.07 -9.30
CA GLU A 138 0.33 -30.47 -8.43
C GLU A 138 -0.59 -29.30 -8.08
N PRO A 139 -1.87 -29.33 -8.49
CA PRO A 139 -2.74 -28.14 -8.38
C PRO A 139 -3.56 -28.00 -7.09
N ASP A 140 -3.58 -28.96 -6.16
CA ASP A 140 -4.67 -29.06 -5.19
C ASP A 140 -4.39 -28.55 -3.76
N GLU A 141 -3.16 -28.63 -3.25
CA GLU A 141 -2.91 -28.21 -1.85
C GLU A 141 -2.94 -26.70 -1.62
N ASP A 142 -2.52 -25.91 -2.60
CA ASP A 142 -2.52 -24.46 -2.45
C ASP A 142 -3.91 -23.86 -2.58
N LYS A 143 -4.80 -24.43 -3.38
CA LYS A 143 -6.20 -24.03 -3.44
C LYS A 143 -6.94 -24.25 -2.11
N GLU A 144 -6.57 -25.27 -1.36
CA GLU A 144 -7.17 -25.56 -0.06
C GLU A 144 -6.64 -24.61 1.01
N LYS A 145 -5.35 -24.23 0.98
CA LYS A 145 -4.82 -23.14 1.84
C LYS A 145 -5.50 -21.81 1.56
N PHE A 146 -5.69 -21.45 0.30
CA PHE A 146 -6.44 -20.25 -0.08
C PHE A 146 -7.90 -20.30 0.39
N ARG A 147 -8.57 -21.44 0.26
CA ARG A 147 -9.92 -21.63 0.81
C ARG A 147 -9.95 -21.52 2.33
N GLN A 148 -8.96 -22.05 3.03
CA GLN A 148 -8.87 -21.97 4.49
C GLN A 148 -8.59 -20.56 4.97
N VAL A 149 -7.70 -19.81 4.30
CA VAL A 149 -7.44 -18.39 4.59
C VAL A 149 -8.70 -17.57 4.34
N ARG A 150 -9.38 -17.75 3.21
CA ARG A 150 -10.66 -17.09 2.90
C ARG A 150 -11.75 -17.43 3.91
N ASN A 151 -11.90 -18.71 4.27
CA ASN A 151 -12.88 -19.16 5.25
C ASN A 151 -12.56 -18.71 6.69
N ASN A 152 -11.29 -18.52 7.02
CA ASN A 152 -10.87 -17.94 8.30
C ASN A 152 -11.08 -16.43 8.34
N LEU A 153 -10.93 -15.74 7.21
CA LEU A 153 -11.30 -14.34 7.05
C LEU A 153 -12.81 -14.15 7.19
N ASP A 154 -13.63 -15.02 6.57
CA ASP A 154 -15.10 -14.99 6.64
C ASP A 154 -15.65 -15.41 8.03
N ARG A 155 -14.89 -16.16 8.83
CA ARG A 155 -15.31 -16.63 10.16
C ARG A 155 -14.95 -15.71 11.33
N ASN A 156 -14.03 -14.78 11.14
CA ASN A 156 -13.69 -13.81 12.18
C ASN A 156 -14.61 -12.60 12.11
N SER A 157 -15.62 -12.57 12.99
CA SER A 157 -16.53 -11.42 13.18
C SER A 157 -15.79 -10.11 13.51
N THR A 158 -14.53 -10.18 13.87
CA THR A 158 -13.61 -9.05 14.05
C THR A 158 -13.36 -8.31 12.76
N LEU A 159 -13.43 -9.00 11.62
CA LEU A 159 -13.21 -8.45 10.29
C LEU A 159 -14.39 -7.61 9.78
N GLU A 160 -15.62 -7.87 10.24
CA GLU A 160 -16.79 -7.07 9.88
C GLU A 160 -16.79 -5.66 10.49
N LYS A 161 -16.00 -5.41 11.53
CA LYS A 161 -15.98 -4.14 12.27
C LYS A 161 -15.03 -3.09 11.69
N LEU A 162 -14.21 -3.44 10.73
CA LEU A 162 -13.07 -2.66 10.26
C LEU A 162 -13.35 -1.67 9.14
N VAL A 163 -14.44 -1.85 8.46
CA VAL A 163 -14.83 -1.04 7.30
C VAL A 163 -15.38 0.33 7.70
N THR A 164 -15.97 0.49 8.88
CA THR A 164 -16.58 1.76 9.32
C THR A 164 -15.57 2.88 9.66
N ILE A 165 -14.36 2.54 10.09
CA ILE A 165 -13.35 3.54 10.51
C ILE A 165 -12.63 4.18 9.31
N LEU A 166 -12.34 3.44 8.23
CA LEU A 166 -11.75 4.05 7.02
C LEU A 166 -12.75 4.89 6.21
N GLN A 167 -14.02 4.53 6.16
CA GLN A 167 -15.03 5.40 5.56
C GLN A 167 -15.16 6.71 6.35
N ARG A 168 -15.09 6.67 7.67
CA ARG A 168 -15.07 7.88 8.49
C ARG A 168 -13.82 8.73 8.21
N ILE A 169 -12.66 8.12 8.01
CA ILE A 169 -11.42 8.83 7.67
C ILE A 169 -11.47 9.35 6.22
N ILE A 170 -12.06 8.61 5.30
CA ILE A 170 -12.23 9.01 3.89
C ILE A 170 -13.34 10.05 3.74
N HIS A 171 -14.46 9.89 4.46
CA HIS A 171 -15.57 10.86 4.43
C HIS A 171 -15.18 12.19 5.07
N PHE A 172 -14.38 12.17 6.13
CA PHE A 172 -13.78 13.37 6.73
C PHE A 172 -12.87 14.12 5.75
N LYS A 173 -12.15 13.42 4.85
CA LYS A 173 -11.38 14.05 3.76
C LYS A 173 -12.26 14.73 2.68
N GLN A 174 -13.48 14.26 2.46
CA GLN A 174 -14.41 14.86 1.48
C GLN A 174 -15.20 16.04 2.03
N SER A 175 -15.32 16.14 3.36
CA SER A 175 -16.06 17.22 4.05
C SER A 175 -15.21 18.47 4.32
N ILE A 176 -13.91 18.44 3.98
CA ILE A 176 -12.96 19.56 4.14
C ILE A 176 -12.59 20.18 2.76
N ARG A 177 -13.41 19.94 1.74
CA ARG A 177 -13.29 20.65 0.46
C ARG A 177 -14.29 21.76 0.34
#